data_5a7edfa26bae50a6f8d3b1c7aec400cf
#
_entry.id   5a7edfa26bae50a6f8d3b1c7aec400cf
#
_cell.length_a   1.000
_cell.length_b   1.000
_cell.length_c   1.000
_cell.angle_alpha   90.00
_cell.angle_beta   90.00
_cell.angle_gamma   90.00
#
_symmetry.space_group_name_H-M   'P 1'
#
loop_
_entity.id
_entity.type
_entity.pdbx_description
1 polymer ?
#
loop_
_entity_poly.entity_id
_entity_poly.type
_entity_poly.pdbx_seq_one_letter_code
_entity_poly.pdbx_strand_id
1 'polypeptide(L)'
;MTETQQVKKPRLQYVDIARGIAMICIILGHLGNPSINRVVFTFHVPIFFFITGYFTSTKRSLPEFTKNKARTLLVPYAMACLVIIILGTLLGIHYGNEADAFKGWIYASIYGAGDSYTAPFYIKGIGAIWFLWATFWGSVFLRISLDFNKYTRVFSIFALFALGCYTRRLFWFPLSIQAGACATLFMYMGYLLRQNKDTLLALPKEAKVFSTLLAFVTWFSFMKNFQSFWLVHCDIGRGMVDVLGCICACACVIMISKFIDDRMSFIGRPLAYFGRYSLLVLCVHIIELDLFPWWRVAWKLVQHGVLPANYISQLLFIIAGKLVIDLGLAFILSRIPLARKAFGFRN
;
A
#
# COMPACT_ATOMS: atom_id res chain seq x y z
N MET A 1 18.29 -13.83 38.40
CA MET A 1 17.46 -13.99 37.21
C MET A 1 18.06 -13.14 36.11
N THR A 2 18.83 -13.73 35.22
CA THR A 2 19.53 -13.07 34.12
C THR A 2 18.52 -12.74 33.03
N GLU A 3 18.23 -11.45 32.80
CA GLU A 3 17.47 -10.96 31.65
C GLU A 3 18.19 -11.37 30.37
N THR A 4 17.64 -12.33 29.66
CA THR A 4 18.09 -12.70 28.32
C THR A 4 17.83 -11.51 27.39
N GLN A 5 18.84 -10.71 27.11
CA GLN A 5 18.81 -9.68 26.07
C GLN A 5 18.41 -10.33 24.74
N GLN A 6 17.17 -10.12 24.32
CA GLN A 6 16.73 -10.52 22.97
C GLN A 6 17.55 -9.72 21.97
N VAL A 7 18.53 -10.37 21.34
CA VAL A 7 19.31 -9.82 20.23
C VAL A 7 18.31 -9.43 19.13
N LYS A 8 18.12 -8.12 18.93
CA LYS A 8 17.27 -7.58 17.86
C LYS A 8 17.82 -8.08 16.53
N LYS A 9 17.05 -8.89 15.80
CA LYS A 9 17.45 -9.30 14.43
C LYS A 9 17.71 -8.04 13.59
N PRO A 10 18.81 -8.03 12.80
CA PRO A 10 19.14 -6.88 11.95
C PRO A 10 18.00 -6.60 10.98
N ARG A 11 17.73 -5.32 10.79
CA ARG A 11 16.69 -4.85 9.87
C ARG A 11 17.13 -5.08 8.42
N LEU A 12 16.24 -5.58 7.60
CA LEU A 12 16.52 -5.84 6.18
C LEU A 12 16.31 -4.54 5.38
N GLN A 13 17.38 -3.79 5.10
CA GLN A 13 17.32 -2.48 4.45
C GLN A 13 16.68 -2.54 3.07
N TYR A 14 16.98 -3.59 2.27
CA TYR A 14 16.36 -3.77 0.95
C TYR A 14 14.82 -3.87 0.99
N VAL A 15 14.23 -4.36 2.09
CA VAL A 15 12.78 -4.40 2.26
C VAL A 15 12.23 -2.99 2.49
N ASP A 16 12.95 -2.15 3.22
CA ASP A 16 12.57 -0.75 3.38
C ASP A 16 12.75 0.01 2.05
N ILE A 17 13.78 -0.28 1.25
CA ILE A 17 13.92 0.26 -0.11
C ILE A 17 12.71 -0.12 -0.97
N ALA A 18 12.29 -1.38 -0.96
CA ALA A 18 11.13 -1.85 -1.70
C ALA A 18 9.84 -1.10 -1.31
N ARG A 19 9.64 -0.86 0.00
CA ARG A 19 8.52 -0.05 0.49
C ARG A 19 8.64 1.42 0.05
N GLY A 20 9.84 1.98 0.03
CA GLY A 20 10.09 3.35 -0.44
C GLY A 20 9.76 3.51 -1.92
N ILE A 21 10.23 2.59 -2.77
CA ILE A 21 9.87 2.55 -4.19
C ILE A 21 8.35 2.44 -4.36
N ALA A 22 7.72 1.50 -3.66
CA ALA A 22 6.29 1.29 -3.75
C ALA A 22 5.49 2.51 -3.28
N MET A 23 5.94 3.23 -2.25
CA MET A 23 5.27 4.44 -1.75
C MET A 23 5.35 5.57 -2.78
N ILE A 24 6.50 5.78 -3.41
CA ILE A 24 6.63 6.73 -4.52
C ILE A 24 5.69 6.32 -5.67
N CYS A 25 5.62 5.04 -5.99
CA CYS A 25 4.70 4.52 -7.01
C CYS A 25 3.21 4.70 -6.64
N ILE A 26 2.84 4.68 -5.35
CA ILE A 26 1.49 5.04 -4.90
C ILE A 26 1.20 6.50 -5.24
N ILE A 27 2.10 7.42 -4.89
CA ILE A 27 1.96 8.85 -5.17
C ILE A 27 1.80 9.09 -6.68
N LEU A 28 2.65 8.45 -7.50
CA LEU A 28 2.60 8.54 -8.96
C LEU A 28 1.31 7.94 -9.55
N GLY A 29 0.80 6.85 -8.96
CA GLY A 29 -0.43 6.20 -9.42
C GLY A 29 -1.69 7.07 -9.29
N HIS A 30 -1.68 8.03 -8.35
CA HIS A 30 -2.79 8.97 -8.15
C HIS A 30 -2.75 10.22 -9.08
N LEU A 31 -1.83 10.25 -10.05
CA LEU A 31 -1.80 11.31 -11.07
C LEU A 31 -2.84 11.14 -12.19
N GLY A 32 -3.49 9.97 -12.26
CA GLY A 32 -4.44 9.65 -13.32
C GLY A 32 -3.81 9.43 -14.71
N ASN A 33 -2.49 9.23 -14.79
CA ASN A 33 -1.78 9.05 -16.07
C ASN A 33 -1.75 7.55 -16.46
N PRO A 34 -2.36 7.13 -17.59
CA PRO A 34 -2.44 5.72 -17.97
C PRO A 34 -1.07 5.05 -18.19
N SER A 35 -0.08 5.79 -18.72
CA SER A 35 1.27 5.25 -18.96
C SER A 35 2.01 4.97 -17.66
N ILE A 36 1.83 5.83 -16.64
CA ILE A 36 2.37 5.60 -15.30
C ILE A 36 1.63 4.42 -14.64
N ASN A 37 0.28 4.43 -14.71
CA ASN A 37 -0.55 3.42 -14.07
C ASN A 37 -0.27 2.01 -14.60
N ARG A 38 -0.02 1.87 -15.91
CA ARG A 38 0.39 0.61 -16.54
C ARG A 38 1.59 -0.06 -15.84
N VAL A 39 2.50 0.72 -15.29
CA VAL A 39 3.69 0.23 -14.60
C VAL A 39 3.41 0.06 -13.10
N VAL A 40 2.99 1.14 -12.46
CA VAL A 40 2.95 1.18 -10.98
C VAL A 40 1.84 0.29 -10.41
N PHE A 41 0.68 0.19 -11.07
CA PHE A 41 -0.43 -0.65 -10.58
C PHE A 41 -0.12 -2.15 -10.61
N THR A 42 0.91 -2.57 -11.33
CA THR A 42 1.31 -3.97 -11.35
C THR A 42 1.86 -4.48 -10.02
N PHE A 43 2.30 -3.60 -9.09
CA PHE A 43 2.94 -4.05 -7.85
C PHE A 43 2.78 -3.11 -6.64
N HIS A 44 2.49 -1.80 -6.82
CA HIS A 44 2.68 -0.78 -5.77
C HIS A 44 1.88 -1.04 -4.48
N VAL A 45 0.66 -1.56 -4.56
CA VAL A 45 -0.13 -1.97 -3.38
C VAL A 45 0.16 -3.43 -2.99
N PRO A 46 0.12 -4.40 -3.91
CA PRO A 46 0.38 -5.81 -3.60
C PRO A 46 1.69 -6.09 -2.86
N ILE A 47 2.74 -5.35 -3.15
CA ILE A 47 4.06 -5.56 -2.52
C ILE A 47 4.03 -5.32 -0.99
N PHE A 48 3.20 -4.41 -0.51
CA PHE A 48 3.03 -4.20 0.94
C PHE A 48 2.33 -5.39 1.59
N PHE A 49 1.33 -5.98 0.93
CA PHE A 49 0.70 -7.22 1.39
C PHE A 49 1.68 -8.37 1.39
N PHE A 50 2.45 -8.52 0.30
CA PHE A 50 3.50 -9.53 0.17
C PHE A 50 4.54 -9.42 1.30
N ILE A 51 5.07 -8.22 1.55
CA ILE A 51 6.02 -7.95 2.63
C ILE A 51 5.37 -8.22 4.00
N THR A 52 4.12 -7.85 4.20
CA THR A 52 3.38 -8.13 5.45
C THR A 52 3.30 -9.63 5.71
N GLY A 53 2.98 -10.42 4.70
CA GLY A 53 2.97 -11.88 4.77
C GLY A 53 4.33 -12.47 5.06
N TYR A 54 5.39 -11.99 4.43
CA TYR A 54 6.77 -12.41 4.68
C TYR A 54 7.17 -12.28 6.16
N PHE A 55 6.69 -11.24 6.86
CA PHE A 55 6.96 -11.05 8.28
C PHE A 55 5.90 -11.63 9.22
N THR A 56 4.86 -12.26 8.69
CA THR A 56 3.82 -12.89 9.52
C THR A 56 4.39 -14.10 10.25
N SER A 57 4.03 -14.26 11.52
CA SER A 57 4.49 -15.34 12.40
C SER A 57 3.33 -15.86 13.23
N THR A 58 3.34 -17.17 13.49
CA THR A 58 2.37 -17.87 14.33
C THR A 58 2.77 -17.96 15.80
N LYS A 59 3.89 -17.34 16.20
CA LYS A 59 4.43 -17.40 17.57
C LYS A 59 3.51 -16.77 18.64
N ARG A 60 2.68 -15.79 18.24
CA ARG A 60 1.70 -15.15 19.13
C ARG A 60 0.37 -15.82 19.00
N SER A 61 -0.41 -15.82 20.09
CA SER A 61 -1.83 -16.23 20.04
C SER A 61 -2.62 -15.35 19.07
N LEU A 62 -3.72 -15.86 18.52
CA LEU A 62 -4.55 -15.10 17.58
C LEU A 62 -5.08 -13.78 18.19
N PRO A 63 -5.58 -13.74 19.45
CA PRO A 63 -6.03 -12.49 20.06
C PRO A 63 -4.89 -11.46 20.21
N GLU A 64 -3.71 -11.90 20.66
CA GLU A 64 -2.55 -11.00 20.80
C GLU A 64 -2.07 -10.47 19.46
N PHE A 65 -2.03 -11.33 18.44
CA PHE A 65 -1.68 -10.93 17.07
C PHE A 65 -2.66 -9.88 16.54
N THR A 66 -3.97 -10.14 16.66
CA THR A 66 -5.04 -9.26 16.21
C THR A 66 -4.99 -7.90 16.93
N LYS A 67 -4.85 -7.90 18.26
CA LYS A 67 -4.71 -6.67 19.06
C LYS A 67 -3.50 -5.85 18.63
N ASN A 68 -2.37 -6.51 18.37
CA ASN A 68 -1.16 -5.81 17.91
C ASN A 68 -1.35 -5.22 16.50
N LYS A 69 -1.99 -5.95 15.58
CA LYS A 69 -2.31 -5.45 14.24
C LYS A 69 -3.31 -4.30 14.28
N ALA A 70 -4.35 -4.38 15.10
CA ALA A 70 -5.29 -3.28 15.32
C ALA A 70 -4.55 -2.03 15.80
N ARG A 71 -3.71 -2.15 16.82
CA ARG A 71 -2.94 -1.00 17.35
C ARG A 71 -2.02 -0.37 16.29
N THR A 72 -1.35 -1.18 15.48
CA THR A 72 -0.34 -0.69 14.52
C THR A 72 -0.93 -0.15 13.22
N LEU A 73 -2.17 -0.52 12.88
CA LEU A 73 -2.83 -0.13 11.64
C LEU A 73 -4.03 0.79 11.88
N LEU A 74 -4.90 0.45 12.84
CA LEU A 74 -6.15 1.19 13.02
C LEU A 74 -5.99 2.45 13.87
N VAL A 75 -4.95 2.55 14.73
CA VAL A 75 -4.64 3.82 15.41
C VAL A 75 -4.15 4.88 14.40
N PRO A 76 -3.16 4.60 13.52
CA PRO A 76 -2.83 5.53 12.43
C PRO A 76 -4.00 5.84 11.51
N TYR A 77 -4.86 4.86 11.18
CA TYR A 77 -6.08 5.08 10.43
C TYR A 77 -6.98 6.13 11.10
N ALA A 78 -7.33 5.93 12.37
CA ALA A 78 -8.18 6.85 13.12
C ALA A 78 -7.58 8.26 13.22
N MET A 79 -6.27 8.37 13.40
CA MET A 79 -5.58 9.67 13.44
C MET A 79 -5.65 10.40 12.11
N ALA A 80 -5.42 9.70 10.98
CA ALA A 80 -5.54 10.31 9.67
C ALA A 80 -7.00 10.71 9.36
N CYS A 81 -7.98 9.87 9.70
CA CYS A 81 -9.40 10.21 9.58
C CYS A 81 -9.75 11.47 10.40
N LEU A 82 -9.26 11.58 11.64
CA LEU A 82 -9.49 12.77 12.45
C LEU A 82 -8.96 14.05 11.77
N VAL A 83 -7.75 13.98 11.21
CA VAL A 83 -7.16 15.12 10.48
C VAL A 83 -7.96 15.43 9.22
N ILE A 84 -8.39 14.43 8.44
CA ILE A 84 -9.22 14.61 7.24
C ILE A 84 -10.58 15.25 7.61
N ILE A 85 -11.23 14.78 8.68
CA ILE A 85 -12.50 15.34 9.14
C ILE A 85 -12.33 16.81 9.51
N ILE A 86 -11.30 17.16 10.28
CA ILE A 86 -11.04 18.54 10.70
C ILE A 86 -10.75 19.43 9.49
N LEU A 87 -9.74 19.07 8.68
CA LEU A 87 -9.33 19.88 7.54
C LEU A 87 -10.39 19.92 6.44
N GLY A 88 -11.07 18.82 6.19
CA GLY A 88 -12.16 18.74 5.21
C GLY A 88 -13.38 19.57 5.62
N THR A 89 -13.70 19.63 6.91
CA THR A 89 -14.75 20.52 7.45
C THR A 89 -14.36 21.99 7.36
N LEU A 90 -13.10 22.33 7.70
CA LEU A 90 -12.59 23.69 7.55
C LEU A 90 -12.64 24.15 6.08
N LEU A 91 -12.30 23.26 5.16
CA LEU A 91 -12.45 23.53 3.72
C LEU A 91 -13.94 23.70 3.34
N GLY A 92 -14.83 22.93 3.95
CA GLY A 92 -16.27 23.04 3.79
C GLY A 92 -16.81 24.41 4.24
N ILE A 93 -16.29 25.01 5.30
CA ILE A 93 -16.61 26.38 5.73
C ILE A 93 -16.29 27.39 4.62
N HIS A 94 -15.13 27.23 3.96
CA HIS A 94 -14.75 28.11 2.86
C HIS A 94 -15.73 28.05 1.66
N TYR A 95 -16.36 26.88 1.46
CA TYR A 95 -17.33 26.66 0.38
C TYR A 95 -18.79 26.76 0.83
N GLY A 96 -19.07 27.04 2.09
CA GLY A 96 -20.43 27.16 2.64
C GLY A 96 -21.20 25.85 2.74
N ASN A 97 -20.48 24.71 2.91
CA ASN A 97 -21.06 23.37 3.00
C ASN A 97 -20.45 22.52 4.13
N GLU A 98 -20.05 23.17 5.23
CA GLU A 98 -19.34 22.56 6.35
C GLU A 98 -20.08 21.38 7.01
N ALA A 99 -21.41 21.50 7.15
CA ALA A 99 -22.23 20.46 7.78
C ALA A 99 -22.24 19.17 6.94
N ASP A 100 -22.35 19.29 5.62
CA ASP A 100 -22.33 18.15 4.71
C ASP A 100 -20.92 17.57 4.57
N ALA A 101 -19.91 18.43 4.55
CA ALA A 101 -18.51 18.02 4.56
C ALA A 101 -18.19 17.22 5.84
N PHE A 102 -18.56 17.73 7.01
CA PHE A 102 -18.35 17.04 8.29
C PHE A 102 -19.03 15.66 8.34
N LYS A 103 -20.34 15.61 8.04
CA LYS A 103 -21.10 14.35 8.01
C LYS A 103 -20.51 13.38 6.99
N GLY A 104 -20.15 13.87 5.80
CA GLY A 104 -19.61 13.05 4.73
C GLY A 104 -18.25 12.45 5.09
N TRP A 105 -17.35 13.19 5.75
CA TRP A 105 -16.06 12.67 6.17
C TRP A 105 -16.16 11.71 7.38
N ILE A 106 -17.08 11.95 8.32
CA ILE A 106 -17.37 10.99 9.40
C ILE A 106 -17.88 9.68 8.79
N TYR A 107 -18.86 9.75 7.89
CA TYR A 107 -19.42 8.57 7.24
C TYR A 107 -18.34 7.79 6.48
N ALA A 108 -17.51 8.46 5.66
CA ALA A 108 -16.41 7.84 4.92
C ALA A 108 -15.40 7.16 5.87
N SER A 109 -15.08 7.82 6.99
CA SER A 109 -14.15 7.28 8.00
C SER A 109 -14.69 6.03 8.70
N ILE A 110 -15.98 5.98 8.99
CA ILE A 110 -16.62 4.82 9.62
C ILE A 110 -16.78 3.68 8.62
N TYR A 111 -17.21 4.00 7.39
CA TYR A 111 -17.41 2.99 6.36
C TYR A 111 -16.09 2.39 5.86
N GLY A 112 -15.06 3.21 5.71
CA GLY A 112 -13.71 2.76 5.36
C GLY A 112 -13.56 2.19 3.94
N ALA A 113 -14.40 2.60 2.99
CA ALA A 113 -14.27 2.23 1.58
C ALA A 113 -13.17 3.07 0.93
N GLY A 114 -12.36 2.46 0.05
CA GLY A 114 -11.24 3.17 -0.59
C GLY A 114 -11.66 4.11 -1.73
N ASP A 115 -12.81 3.85 -2.33
CA ASP A 115 -13.37 4.68 -3.39
C ASP A 115 -14.86 4.89 -3.15
N SER A 116 -15.47 5.80 -3.91
CA SER A 116 -16.90 6.07 -3.83
C SER A 116 -17.68 5.11 -4.72
N TYR A 117 -18.81 4.62 -4.22
CA TYR A 117 -19.71 3.71 -4.91
C TYR A 117 -21.13 4.29 -4.89
N THR A 118 -21.91 4.01 -5.94
CA THR A 118 -23.28 4.54 -6.08
C THR A 118 -24.36 3.48 -5.85
N ALA A 119 -24.01 2.21 -5.91
CA ALA A 119 -24.96 1.11 -5.79
C ALA A 119 -24.53 0.12 -4.68
N PRO A 120 -25.48 -0.43 -3.90
CA PRO A 120 -26.94 -0.19 -3.92
C PRO A 120 -27.36 1.13 -3.27
N PHE A 121 -26.45 1.80 -2.59
CA PHE A 121 -26.60 3.14 -2.01
C PHE A 121 -25.27 3.89 -2.13
N TYR A 122 -25.32 5.21 -1.97
CA TYR A 122 -24.10 6.00 -2.07
C TYR A 122 -23.17 5.72 -0.89
N ILE A 123 -21.93 5.35 -1.20
CA ILE A 123 -20.82 5.17 -0.27
C ILE A 123 -19.74 6.18 -0.62
N LYS A 124 -19.44 7.10 0.30
CA LYS A 124 -18.31 8.02 0.13
C LYS A 124 -17.00 7.29 0.45
N GLY A 125 -16.02 7.36 -0.45
CA GLY A 125 -14.68 6.83 -0.23
C GLY A 125 -13.89 7.67 0.78
N ILE A 126 -13.02 6.99 1.53
CA ILE A 126 -12.03 7.61 2.44
C ILE A 126 -10.65 7.73 1.78
N GLY A 127 -10.54 7.37 0.50
CA GLY A 127 -9.29 7.41 -0.24
C GLY A 127 -8.29 6.32 0.14
N ALA A 128 -7.01 6.47 -0.23
CA ALA A 128 -5.99 5.42 -0.17
C ALA A 128 -5.73 4.82 1.23
N ILE A 129 -6.25 5.43 2.29
CA ILE A 129 -6.11 4.91 3.66
C ILE A 129 -6.92 3.61 3.91
N TRP A 130 -7.86 3.26 3.00
CA TRP A 130 -8.54 1.95 2.98
C TRP A 130 -7.59 0.78 3.14
N PHE A 131 -6.37 0.96 2.63
CA PHE A 131 -5.29 -0.03 2.65
C PHE A 131 -4.98 -0.54 4.06
N LEU A 132 -5.17 0.28 5.11
CA LEU A 132 -4.90 -0.12 6.49
C LEU A 132 -5.94 -1.14 6.98
N TRP A 133 -7.21 -0.95 6.65
CA TRP A 133 -8.25 -1.95 6.91
C TRP A 133 -8.02 -3.24 6.12
N ALA A 134 -7.72 -3.14 4.83
CA ALA A 134 -7.41 -4.31 4.01
C ALA A 134 -6.19 -5.07 4.55
N THR A 135 -5.14 -4.35 5.00
CA THR A 135 -3.96 -4.97 5.62
C THR A 135 -4.30 -5.64 6.95
N PHE A 136 -5.18 -5.04 7.74
CA PHE A 136 -5.66 -5.62 8.99
C PHE A 136 -6.40 -6.93 8.74
N TRP A 137 -7.44 -6.90 7.93
CA TRP A 137 -8.25 -8.09 7.62
C TRP A 137 -7.43 -9.19 6.96
N GLY A 138 -6.64 -8.85 5.93
CA GLY A 138 -5.77 -9.82 5.26
C GLY A 138 -4.77 -10.47 6.22
N SER A 139 -4.24 -9.70 7.20
CA SER A 139 -3.36 -10.25 8.24
C SER A 139 -4.09 -11.21 9.17
N VAL A 140 -5.33 -10.89 9.59
CA VAL A 140 -6.16 -11.74 10.46
C VAL A 140 -6.55 -13.01 9.72
N PHE A 141 -7.04 -12.89 8.48
CA PHE A 141 -7.42 -14.04 7.66
C PHE A 141 -6.24 -14.98 7.40
N LEU A 142 -5.09 -14.42 7.04
CA LEU A 142 -3.86 -15.21 6.89
C LEU A 142 -3.52 -15.93 8.20
N ARG A 143 -3.54 -15.22 9.33
CA ARG A 143 -3.15 -15.78 10.62
C ARG A 143 -4.09 -16.95 11.02
N ILE A 144 -5.39 -16.83 10.79
CA ILE A 144 -6.37 -17.91 10.99
C ILE A 144 -6.06 -19.08 10.06
N SER A 145 -5.86 -18.80 8.77
CA SER A 145 -5.59 -19.85 7.78
C SER A 145 -4.30 -20.63 8.07
N LEU A 146 -3.30 -19.99 8.69
CA LEU A 146 -2.04 -20.64 9.06
C LEU A 146 -2.20 -21.69 10.17
N ASP A 147 -3.27 -21.67 10.95
CA ASP A 147 -3.56 -22.70 11.95
C ASP A 147 -4.19 -23.97 11.35
N PHE A 148 -4.63 -23.93 10.09
CA PHE A 148 -5.17 -25.07 9.37
C PHE A 148 -4.06 -25.98 8.84
N ASN A 149 -4.40 -27.24 8.54
CA ASN A 149 -3.53 -28.14 7.79
C ASN A 149 -3.25 -27.61 6.38
N LYS A 150 -2.24 -28.15 5.70
CA LYS A 150 -1.77 -27.64 4.41
C LYS A 150 -2.89 -27.50 3.34
N TYR A 151 -3.76 -28.48 3.23
CA TYR A 151 -4.80 -28.49 2.19
C TYR A 151 -5.91 -27.50 2.51
N THR A 152 -6.44 -27.52 3.72
CA THR A 152 -7.46 -26.59 4.20
C THR A 152 -6.95 -25.14 4.16
N ARG A 153 -5.67 -24.92 4.48
CA ARG A 153 -5.01 -23.61 4.37
C ARG A 153 -5.05 -23.08 2.95
N VAL A 154 -4.57 -23.86 1.98
CA VAL A 154 -4.56 -23.45 0.57
C VAL A 154 -5.98 -23.20 0.09
N PHE A 155 -6.93 -24.11 0.40
CA PHE A 155 -8.33 -23.94 0.05
C PHE A 155 -8.91 -22.64 0.66
N SER A 156 -8.69 -22.38 1.95
CA SER A 156 -9.23 -21.19 2.63
C SER A 156 -8.67 -19.88 2.03
N ILE A 157 -7.38 -19.85 1.66
CA ILE A 157 -6.76 -18.68 1.03
C ILE A 157 -7.39 -18.39 -0.34
N PHE A 158 -7.53 -19.42 -1.18
CA PHE A 158 -8.17 -19.24 -2.50
C PHE A 158 -9.67 -18.94 -2.40
N ALA A 159 -10.37 -19.53 -1.44
CA ALA A 159 -11.78 -19.23 -1.17
C ALA A 159 -11.97 -17.77 -0.73
N LEU A 160 -11.15 -17.27 0.21
CA LEU A 160 -11.17 -15.85 0.61
C LEU A 160 -10.90 -14.93 -0.57
N PHE A 161 -9.88 -15.24 -1.39
CA PHE A 161 -9.57 -14.46 -2.58
C PHE A 161 -10.74 -14.44 -3.57
N ALA A 162 -11.32 -15.60 -3.87
CA ALA A 162 -12.47 -15.70 -4.76
C ALA A 162 -13.70 -14.96 -4.21
N LEU A 163 -13.98 -15.08 -2.90
CA LEU A 163 -15.06 -14.34 -2.24
C LEU A 163 -14.85 -12.83 -2.34
N GLY A 164 -13.65 -12.33 -2.09
CA GLY A 164 -13.34 -10.91 -2.25
C GLY A 164 -13.59 -10.41 -3.66
N CYS A 165 -13.11 -11.16 -4.68
CA CYS A 165 -13.32 -10.82 -6.09
C CYS A 165 -14.78 -10.95 -6.55
N TYR A 166 -15.53 -11.92 -6.02
CA TYR A 166 -16.91 -12.17 -6.44
C TYR A 166 -17.89 -11.18 -5.78
N THR A 167 -17.76 -10.96 -4.47
CA THR A 167 -18.72 -10.16 -3.68
C THR A 167 -18.69 -8.67 -4.05
N ARG A 168 -17.62 -8.17 -4.72
CA ARG A 168 -17.61 -6.81 -5.29
C ARG A 168 -18.76 -6.54 -6.27
N ARG A 169 -19.31 -7.61 -6.88
CA ARG A 169 -20.44 -7.53 -7.82
C ARG A 169 -21.78 -7.41 -7.15
N LEU A 170 -21.85 -7.73 -5.84
CA LEU A 170 -23.07 -7.64 -5.06
C LEU A 170 -23.23 -6.25 -4.48
N PHE A 171 -22.30 -5.84 -3.64
CA PHE A 171 -22.14 -4.48 -3.13
C PHE A 171 -20.79 -4.37 -2.40
N TRP A 172 -20.39 -3.16 -2.05
CA TRP A 172 -19.15 -2.92 -1.35
C TRP A 172 -19.35 -2.97 0.17
N PHE A 173 -18.73 -3.96 0.82
CA PHE A 173 -18.82 -4.14 2.27
C PHE A 173 -17.97 -3.09 3.02
N PRO A 174 -18.35 -2.70 4.26
CA PRO A 174 -17.61 -1.73 5.05
C PRO A 174 -16.21 -2.25 5.44
N LEU A 175 -15.34 -1.29 5.85
CA LEU A 175 -14.01 -1.54 6.39
C LEU A 175 -13.09 -2.32 5.42
N SER A 176 -13.31 -2.17 4.13
CA SER A 176 -12.51 -2.79 3.06
C SER A 176 -12.23 -4.30 3.25
N ILE A 177 -13.18 -5.02 3.85
CA ILE A 177 -13.03 -6.45 4.20
C ILE A 177 -12.81 -7.32 2.94
N GLN A 178 -13.47 -6.98 1.81
CA GLN A 178 -13.32 -7.69 0.53
C GLN A 178 -11.88 -7.53 -0.01
N ALA A 179 -11.36 -6.31 0.03
CA ALA A 179 -9.97 -6.05 -0.35
C ALA A 179 -8.98 -6.75 0.59
N GLY A 180 -9.32 -6.86 1.88
CA GLY A 180 -8.57 -7.67 2.84
C GLY A 180 -8.58 -9.16 2.51
N ALA A 181 -9.72 -9.70 2.07
CA ALA A 181 -9.82 -11.08 1.60
C ALA A 181 -8.95 -11.30 0.34
N CYS A 182 -8.97 -10.38 -0.63
CA CYS A 182 -8.07 -10.43 -1.78
C CYS A 182 -6.59 -10.31 -1.37
N ALA A 183 -6.25 -9.43 -0.43
CA ALA A 183 -4.90 -9.22 0.06
C ALA A 183 -4.29 -10.48 0.70
N THR A 184 -5.13 -11.39 1.23
CA THR A 184 -4.69 -12.61 1.90
C THR A 184 -3.85 -13.50 0.99
N LEU A 185 -4.17 -13.60 -0.31
CA LEU A 185 -3.39 -14.37 -1.28
C LEU A 185 -1.97 -13.81 -1.43
N PHE A 186 -1.82 -12.49 -1.60
CA PHE A 186 -0.50 -11.86 -1.73
C PHE A 186 0.32 -11.98 -0.44
N MET A 187 -0.34 -11.87 0.72
CA MET A 187 0.33 -12.12 2.00
C MET A 187 0.78 -13.58 2.13
N TYR A 188 -0.04 -14.54 1.69
CA TYR A 188 0.35 -15.95 1.70
C TYR A 188 1.54 -16.24 0.80
N MET A 189 1.62 -15.61 -0.39
CA MET A 189 2.80 -15.72 -1.26
C MET A 189 4.07 -15.20 -0.56
N GLY A 190 3.98 -14.07 0.14
CA GLY A 190 5.08 -13.56 0.96
C GLY A 190 5.47 -14.49 2.10
N TYR A 191 4.51 -15.10 2.77
CA TYR A 191 4.75 -16.12 3.80
C TYR A 191 5.47 -17.34 3.23
N LEU A 192 5.02 -17.87 2.09
CA LEU A 192 5.66 -18.99 1.40
C LEU A 192 7.09 -18.67 0.98
N LEU A 193 7.35 -17.46 0.48
CA LEU A 193 8.71 -17.02 0.15
C LEU A 193 9.63 -17.12 1.37
N ARG A 194 9.15 -16.71 2.54
CA ARG A 194 9.93 -16.81 3.78
C ARG A 194 10.18 -18.25 4.17
N GLN A 195 9.17 -19.12 4.09
CA GLN A 195 9.30 -20.53 4.48
C GLN A 195 10.30 -21.28 3.58
N ASN A 196 10.35 -20.92 2.30
CA ASN A 196 11.21 -21.59 1.31
C ASN A 196 12.49 -20.79 1.00
N LYS A 197 12.83 -19.78 1.81
CA LYS A 197 13.97 -18.89 1.55
C LYS A 197 15.28 -19.66 1.37
N ASP A 198 15.57 -20.60 2.27
CA ASP A 198 16.85 -21.34 2.25
C ASP A 198 16.92 -22.28 1.07
N THR A 199 15.79 -22.94 0.70
CA THR A 199 15.68 -23.76 -0.50
C THR A 199 15.92 -22.91 -1.77
N LEU A 200 15.34 -21.72 -1.85
CA LEU A 200 15.54 -20.80 -2.98
C LEU A 200 16.98 -20.29 -3.07
N LEU A 201 17.61 -20.06 -1.91
CA LEU A 201 19.02 -19.66 -1.85
C LEU A 201 19.97 -20.81 -2.22
N ALA A 202 19.57 -22.06 -2.03
CA ALA A 202 20.35 -23.25 -2.39
C ALA A 202 20.23 -23.66 -3.87
N LEU A 203 19.31 -23.03 -4.65
CA LEU A 203 19.17 -23.33 -6.09
C LEU A 203 20.48 -23.10 -6.84
N PRO A 204 20.79 -23.88 -7.88
CA PRO A 204 21.90 -23.64 -8.81
C PRO A 204 21.83 -22.23 -9.42
N LYS A 205 23.00 -21.68 -9.79
CA LYS A 205 23.09 -20.33 -10.35
C LYS A 205 22.24 -20.18 -11.62
N GLU A 206 22.26 -21.20 -12.47
CA GLU A 206 21.51 -21.25 -13.73
C GLU A 206 20.00 -21.19 -13.48
N ALA A 207 19.50 -21.95 -12.49
CA ALA A 207 18.09 -21.94 -12.10
C ALA A 207 17.67 -20.56 -11.52
N LYS A 208 18.55 -19.91 -10.74
CA LYS A 208 18.29 -18.55 -10.25
C LYS A 208 18.22 -17.53 -11.38
N VAL A 209 19.16 -17.59 -12.32
CA VAL A 209 19.17 -16.69 -13.50
C VAL A 209 17.93 -16.93 -14.33
N PHE A 210 17.61 -18.18 -14.66
CA PHE A 210 16.42 -18.52 -15.44
C PHE A 210 15.12 -18.04 -14.78
N SER A 211 14.92 -18.33 -13.49
CA SER A 211 13.73 -17.89 -12.74
C SER A 211 13.64 -16.37 -12.64
N THR A 212 14.75 -15.66 -12.50
CA THR A 212 14.80 -14.21 -12.49
C THR A 212 14.39 -13.64 -13.86
N LEU A 213 14.96 -14.15 -14.96
CA LEU A 213 14.59 -13.74 -16.31
C LEU A 213 13.12 -14.02 -16.60
N LEU A 214 12.63 -15.21 -16.23
CA LEU A 214 11.22 -15.57 -16.38
C LEU A 214 10.30 -14.60 -15.62
N ALA A 215 10.65 -14.23 -14.40
CA ALA A 215 9.89 -13.26 -13.62
C ALA A 215 9.85 -11.88 -14.28
N PHE A 216 10.97 -11.39 -14.82
CA PHE A 216 11.03 -10.12 -15.56
C PHE A 216 10.20 -10.17 -16.85
N VAL A 217 10.30 -11.24 -17.62
CA VAL A 217 9.51 -11.42 -18.85
C VAL A 217 8.01 -11.46 -18.54
N THR A 218 7.62 -12.18 -17.49
CA THR A 218 6.23 -12.26 -17.04
C THR A 218 5.72 -10.89 -16.60
N TRP A 219 6.49 -10.13 -15.81
CA TRP A 219 6.14 -8.77 -15.42
C TRP A 219 6.04 -7.83 -16.63
N PHE A 220 7.01 -7.87 -17.55
CA PHE A 220 6.98 -7.06 -18.77
C PHE A 220 5.75 -7.40 -19.64
N SER A 221 5.41 -8.67 -19.79
CA SER A 221 4.19 -9.10 -20.47
C SER A 221 2.93 -8.56 -19.79
N PHE A 222 2.90 -8.55 -18.45
CA PHE A 222 1.79 -7.95 -17.70
C PHE A 222 1.68 -6.45 -17.97
N MET A 223 2.78 -5.70 -17.88
CA MET A 223 2.79 -4.26 -18.18
C MET A 223 2.33 -3.99 -19.63
N LYS A 224 2.82 -4.75 -20.61
CA LYS A 224 2.46 -4.58 -22.03
C LYS A 224 0.96 -4.78 -22.27
N ASN A 225 0.36 -5.76 -21.63
CA ASN A 225 -1.04 -6.13 -21.78
C ASN A 225 -1.92 -5.62 -20.63
N PHE A 226 -1.48 -4.61 -19.90
CA PHE A 226 -2.19 -4.06 -18.76
C PHE A 226 -3.52 -3.44 -19.19
N GLN A 227 -4.61 -3.90 -18.59
CA GLN A 227 -5.95 -3.35 -18.76
C GLN A 227 -6.40 -2.64 -17.48
N SER A 228 -6.41 -3.37 -16.36
CA SER A 228 -6.71 -2.88 -15.03
C SER A 228 -6.10 -3.81 -13.99
N PHE A 229 -5.81 -3.30 -12.80
CA PHE A 229 -5.44 -4.09 -11.62
C PHE A 229 -5.60 -3.20 -10.39
N TRP A 230 -6.82 -3.16 -9.85
CA TRP A 230 -7.18 -2.21 -8.79
C TRP A 230 -7.70 -2.95 -7.56
N LEU A 231 -6.83 -3.28 -6.62
CA LEU A 231 -7.21 -4.04 -5.43
C LEU A 231 -8.18 -3.28 -4.52
N VAL A 232 -8.26 -1.96 -4.62
CA VAL A 232 -9.29 -1.16 -3.93
C VAL A 232 -10.70 -1.58 -4.37
N HIS A 233 -10.85 -2.00 -5.61
CA HIS A 233 -12.09 -2.54 -6.19
C HIS A 233 -12.12 -4.07 -6.25
N CYS A 234 -11.15 -4.78 -5.66
CA CYS A 234 -10.92 -6.21 -5.86
C CYS A 234 -10.85 -6.59 -7.35
N ASP A 235 -10.36 -5.67 -8.19
CA ASP A 235 -10.16 -5.88 -9.61
C ASP A 235 -8.78 -6.49 -9.87
N ILE A 236 -8.79 -7.64 -10.54
CA ILE A 236 -7.60 -8.43 -10.87
C ILE A 236 -7.35 -8.52 -12.38
N GLY A 237 -7.89 -7.56 -13.14
CA GLY A 237 -7.72 -7.46 -14.59
C GLY A 237 -8.14 -8.73 -15.31
N ARG A 238 -7.19 -9.39 -16.01
CA ARG A 238 -7.40 -10.65 -16.74
C ARG A 238 -7.40 -11.89 -15.83
N GLY A 239 -7.62 -11.71 -14.53
CA GLY A 239 -7.71 -12.81 -13.58
C GLY A 239 -6.35 -13.32 -13.11
N MET A 240 -6.23 -14.66 -12.97
CA MET A 240 -5.03 -15.28 -12.37
C MET A 240 -3.75 -15.04 -13.16
N VAL A 241 -3.83 -14.73 -14.46
CA VAL A 241 -2.65 -14.39 -15.28
C VAL A 241 -2.02 -13.07 -14.78
N ASP A 242 -2.86 -12.05 -14.49
CA ASP A 242 -2.40 -10.77 -13.98
C ASP A 242 -1.98 -10.87 -12.51
N VAL A 243 -2.62 -11.75 -11.73
CA VAL A 243 -2.16 -12.07 -10.36
C VAL A 243 -0.75 -12.67 -10.40
N LEU A 244 -0.46 -13.60 -11.32
CA LEU A 244 0.89 -14.15 -11.49
C LEU A 244 1.87 -13.05 -11.92
N GLY A 245 1.49 -12.21 -12.88
CA GLY A 245 2.28 -11.05 -13.32
C GLY A 245 2.61 -10.11 -12.15
N CYS A 246 1.64 -9.85 -11.28
CA CYS A 246 1.80 -9.04 -10.08
C CYS A 246 2.77 -9.68 -9.05
N ILE A 247 2.68 -10.98 -8.83
CA ILE A 247 3.61 -11.71 -7.95
C ILE A 247 5.04 -11.62 -8.50
N CYS A 248 5.21 -11.81 -9.80
CA CYS A 248 6.50 -11.64 -10.48
C CYS A 248 7.01 -10.20 -10.36
N ALA A 249 6.14 -9.21 -10.53
CA ALA A 249 6.47 -7.79 -10.35
C ALA A 249 6.98 -7.50 -8.92
N CYS A 250 6.28 -8.00 -7.90
CA CYS A 250 6.73 -7.87 -6.50
C CYS A 250 8.11 -8.50 -6.27
N ALA A 251 8.35 -9.69 -6.83
CA ALA A 251 9.65 -10.37 -6.75
C ALA A 251 10.75 -9.54 -7.44
N CYS A 252 10.49 -9.03 -8.66
CA CYS A 252 11.43 -8.18 -9.39
C CYS A 252 11.77 -6.90 -8.62
N VAL A 253 10.76 -6.20 -8.06
CA VAL A 253 11.00 -4.99 -7.25
C VAL A 253 11.82 -5.29 -6.00
N ILE A 254 11.61 -6.43 -5.34
CA ILE A 254 12.44 -6.86 -4.21
C ILE A 254 13.87 -7.15 -4.66
N MET A 255 14.09 -7.79 -5.81
CA MET A 255 15.42 -8.03 -6.37
C MET A 255 16.12 -6.73 -6.76
N ILE A 256 15.41 -5.80 -7.40
CA ILE A 256 15.92 -4.45 -7.71
C ILE A 256 16.30 -3.72 -6.42
N SER A 257 15.44 -3.78 -5.39
CA SER A 257 15.70 -3.15 -4.10
C SER A 257 16.95 -3.73 -3.41
N LYS A 258 17.16 -5.04 -3.53
CA LYS A 258 18.38 -5.66 -3.02
C LYS A 258 19.61 -5.22 -3.81
N PHE A 259 19.54 -5.12 -5.12
CA PHE A 259 20.62 -4.58 -5.95
C PHE A 259 20.98 -3.13 -5.58
N ILE A 260 19.95 -2.29 -5.35
CA ILE A 260 20.13 -0.90 -4.89
C ILE A 260 20.81 -0.87 -3.51
N ASP A 261 20.40 -1.74 -2.58
CA ASP A 261 20.99 -1.85 -1.26
C ASP A 261 22.49 -2.23 -1.32
N ASP A 262 22.80 -3.21 -2.17
CA ASP A 262 24.15 -3.77 -2.30
C ASP A 262 25.13 -2.84 -3.09
N ARG A 263 24.60 -2.00 -4.04
CA ARG A 263 25.44 -1.28 -5.03
C ARG A 263 25.23 0.23 -5.09
N MET A 264 24.12 0.76 -4.63
CA MET A 264 23.71 2.16 -4.85
C MET A 264 23.27 2.83 -3.54
N SER A 265 24.14 2.83 -2.53
CA SER A 265 23.82 3.29 -1.17
C SER A 265 23.30 4.73 -1.10
N PHE A 266 23.73 5.61 -2.03
CA PHE A 266 23.30 7.00 -2.08
C PHE A 266 21.80 7.15 -2.47
N ILE A 267 21.27 6.23 -3.29
CA ILE A 267 19.83 6.14 -3.61
C ILE A 267 19.12 5.27 -2.55
N GLY A 268 19.77 4.18 -2.14
CA GLY A 268 19.20 3.20 -1.22
C GLY A 268 18.87 3.79 0.16
N ARG A 269 19.72 4.66 0.71
CA ARG A 269 19.48 5.28 2.03
C ARG A 269 18.23 6.16 2.09
N PRO A 270 18.01 7.13 1.17
CA PRO A 270 16.76 7.89 1.13
C PRO A 270 15.52 7.01 0.93
N LEU A 271 15.57 6.07 -0.01
CA LEU A 271 14.46 5.15 -0.26
C LEU A 271 14.13 4.31 0.98
N ALA A 272 15.15 3.76 1.66
CA ALA A 272 14.97 3.00 2.89
C ALA A 272 14.39 3.88 4.01
N TYR A 273 14.79 5.14 4.09
CA TYR A 273 14.23 6.09 5.06
C TYR A 273 12.72 6.26 4.85
N PHE A 274 12.29 6.61 3.64
CA PHE A 274 10.86 6.76 3.33
C PHE A 274 10.08 5.45 3.41
N GLY A 275 10.69 4.34 3.03
CA GLY A 275 10.10 3.02 3.20
C GLY A 275 9.91 2.62 4.66
N ARG A 276 10.82 3.02 5.55
CA ARG A 276 10.67 2.85 7.00
C ARG A 276 9.47 3.61 7.54
N TYR A 277 9.21 4.80 7.02
CA TYR A 277 8.12 5.68 7.42
C TYR A 277 6.93 5.64 6.45
N SER A 278 6.85 4.61 5.59
CA SER A 278 5.83 4.52 4.52
C SER A 278 4.38 4.68 5.01
N LEU A 279 4.07 4.23 6.23
CA LEU A 279 2.75 4.42 6.83
C LEU A 279 2.47 5.91 7.10
N LEU A 280 3.46 6.66 7.55
CA LEU A 280 3.33 8.10 7.78
C LEU A 280 3.23 8.86 6.46
N VAL A 281 4.05 8.47 5.45
CA VAL A 281 3.98 9.03 4.10
C VAL A 281 2.58 8.79 3.51
N LEU A 282 2.02 7.59 3.67
CA LEU A 282 0.66 7.28 3.23
C LEU A 282 -0.39 8.19 3.87
N CYS A 283 -0.31 8.41 5.19
CA CYS A 283 -1.27 9.28 5.89
C CYS A 283 -1.14 10.75 5.47
N VAL A 284 0.06 11.24 5.17
CA VAL A 284 0.27 12.59 4.63
C VAL A 284 -0.28 12.68 3.21
N HIS A 285 0.07 11.69 2.37
CA HIS A 285 -0.34 11.64 0.97
C HIS A 285 -1.87 11.66 0.80
N ILE A 286 -2.61 10.92 1.64
CA ILE A 286 -4.08 10.90 1.52
C ILE A 286 -4.69 12.26 1.89
N ILE A 287 -4.15 12.94 2.90
CA ILE A 287 -4.60 14.28 3.28
C ILE A 287 -4.33 15.27 2.14
N GLU A 288 -3.15 15.21 1.55
CA GLU A 288 -2.78 16.00 0.38
C GLU A 288 -3.68 15.70 -0.82
N LEU A 289 -3.91 14.40 -1.11
CA LEU A 289 -4.70 13.94 -2.25
C LEU A 289 -6.15 14.43 -2.19
N ASP A 290 -6.77 14.36 -1.02
CA ASP A 290 -8.19 14.68 -0.83
C ASP A 290 -8.45 16.18 -0.68
N LEU A 291 -7.46 16.96 -0.21
CA LEU A 291 -7.68 18.35 0.16
C LEU A 291 -6.95 19.37 -0.74
N PHE A 292 -5.93 18.96 -1.52
CA PHE A 292 -5.12 19.88 -2.30
C PHE A 292 -5.42 19.81 -3.81
N PRO A 293 -5.93 20.90 -4.41
CA PRO A 293 -6.37 20.90 -5.82
C PRO A 293 -5.22 21.14 -6.81
N TRP A 294 -4.30 20.18 -6.95
CA TRP A 294 -3.09 20.30 -7.75
C TRP A 294 -3.29 20.83 -9.18
N TRP A 295 -4.26 20.27 -9.91
CA TRP A 295 -4.51 20.68 -11.29
C TRP A 295 -5.01 22.12 -11.38
N ARG A 296 -5.77 22.58 -10.39
CA ARG A 296 -6.21 23.97 -10.31
C ARG A 296 -5.04 24.92 -10.04
N VAL A 297 -4.11 24.52 -9.18
CA VAL A 297 -2.88 25.29 -8.89
C VAL A 297 -2.01 25.36 -10.14
N ALA A 298 -1.73 24.23 -10.79
CA ALA A 298 -0.94 24.19 -12.03
C ALA A 298 -1.57 25.07 -13.12
N TRP A 299 -2.89 25.01 -13.30
CA TRP A 299 -3.60 25.83 -14.26
C TRP A 299 -3.47 27.34 -13.98
N LYS A 300 -3.62 27.76 -12.72
CA LYS A 300 -3.39 29.15 -12.33
C LYS A 300 -1.95 29.62 -12.65
N LEU A 301 -0.95 28.79 -12.37
CA LEU A 301 0.45 29.12 -12.68
C LEU A 301 0.68 29.26 -14.19
N VAL A 302 -0.01 28.49 -15.01
CA VAL A 302 -0.01 28.67 -16.48
C VAL A 302 -0.62 30.02 -16.86
N GLN A 303 -1.76 30.40 -16.29
CA GLN A 303 -2.42 31.67 -16.57
C GLN A 303 -1.54 32.89 -16.21
N HIS A 304 -0.74 32.78 -15.15
CA HIS A 304 0.21 33.82 -14.73
C HIS A 304 1.56 33.76 -15.45
N GLY A 305 1.73 32.89 -16.45
CA GLY A 305 2.97 32.76 -17.21
C GLY A 305 4.16 32.15 -16.45
N VAL A 306 3.93 31.59 -15.26
CA VAL A 306 4.97 30.96 -14.43
C VAL A 306 5.29 29.56 -14.92
N LEU A 307 4.28 28.84 -15.44
CA LEU A 307 4.43 27.45 -15.92
C LEU A 307 4.07 27.39 -17.41
N PRO A 308 4.81 26.65 -18.25
CA PRO A 308 4.45 26.43 -19.65
C PRO A 308 3.08 25.78 -19.81
N ALA A 309 2.30 26.22 -20.83
CA ALA A 309 0.95 25.77 -21.12
C ALA A 309 0.93 24.40 -21.84
N ASN A 310 1.73 23.44 -21.36
CA ASN A 310 1.70 22.07 -21.89
C ASN A 310 1.51 21.05 -20.75
N TYR A 311 0.92 19.90 -21.10
CA TYR A 311 0.59 18.85 -20.16
C TYR A 311 1.81 18.30 -19.38
N ILE A 312 2.94 18.15 -20.07
CA ILE A 312 4.16 17.55 -19.47
C ILE A 312 4.70 18.45 -18.36
N SER A 313 4.80 19.76 -18.59
CA SER A 313 5.27 20.71 -17.58
C SER A 313 4.36 20.77 -16.37
N GLN A 314 3.04 20.75 -16.57
CA GLN A 314 2.07 20.71 -15.49
C GLN A 314 2.16 19.40 -14.70
N LEU A 315 2.29 18.26 -15.39
CA LEU A 315 2.45 16.96 -14.77
C LEU A 315 3.73 16.88 -13.93
N LEU A 316 4.87 17.35 -14.47
CA LEU A 316 6.16 17.38 -13.74
C LEU A 316 6.09 18.28 -12.52
N PHE A 317 5.44 19.44 -12.63
CA PHE A 317 5.21 20.33 -11.49
C PHE A 317 4.39 19.63 -10.39
N ILE A 318 3.30 18.96 -10.77
CA ILE A 318 2.44 18.24 -9.82
C ILE A 318 3.23 17.09 -9.16
N ILE A 319 3.99 16.31 -9.93
CA ILE A 319 4.83 15.22 -9.38
C ILE A 319 5.83 15.79 -8.36
N ALA A 320 6.57 16.83 -8.72
CA ALA A 320 7.55 17.44 -7.84
C ALA A 320 6.89 17.98 -6.56
N GLY A 321 5.76 18.68 -6.69
CA GLY A 321 5.01 19.23 -5.58
C GLY A 321 4.50 18.15 -4.63
N LYS A 322 3.87 17.09 -5.15
CA LYS A 322 3.42 15.93 -4.35
C LYS A 322 4.58 15.27 -3.60
N LEU A 323 5.68 14.97 -4.29
CA LEU A 323 6.83 14.33 -3.65
C LEU A 323 7.44 15.23 -2.57
N VAL A 324 7.58 16.54 -2.82
CA VAL A 324 8.12 17.50 -1.85
C VAL A 324 7.21 17.58 -0.60
N ILE A 325 5.89 17.70 -0.79
CA ILE A 325 4.95 17.79 0.33
C ILE A 325 4.89 16.48 1.09
N ASP A 326 4.66 15.36 0.40
CA ASP A 326 4.44 14.07 1.07
C ASP A 326 5.71 13.58 1.79
N LEU A 327 6.85 13.65 1.13
CA LEU A 327 8.10 13.20 1.73
C LEU A 327 8.65 14.23 2.74
N GLY A 328 8.51 15.53 2.45
CA GLY A 328 8.95 16.61 3.32
C GLY A 328 8.18 16.63 4.64
N LEU A 329 6.84 16.60 4.59
CA LEU A 329 6.02 16.54 5.80
C LEU A 329 6.23 15.24 6.57
N ALA A 330 6.32 14.09 5.89
CA ALA A 330 6.65 12.83 6.56
C ALA A 330 8.03 12.87 7.22
N PHE A 331 9.03 13.51 6.61
CA PHE A 331 10.33 13.73 7.21
C PHE A 331 10.22 14.56 8.50
N ILE A 332 9.53 15.70 8.47
CA ILE A 332 9.33 16.58 9.64
C ILE A 332 8.59 15.83 10.73
N LEU A 333 7.43 15.22 10.42
CA LEU A 333 6.60 14.50 11.37
C LEU A 333 7.32 13.30 11.99
N SER A 334 8.20 12.63 11.23
CA SER A 334 9.01 11.51 11.74
C SER A 334 10.01 11.92 12.84
N ARG A 335 10.27 13.22 13.02
CA ARG A 335 11.12 13.77 14.09
C ARG A 335 10.33 14.15 15.34
N ILE A 336 9.00 14.29 15.23
CA ILE A 336 8.14 14.68 16.35
C ILE A 336 7.88 13.46 17.24
N PRO A 337 8.21 13.52 18.56
CA PRO A 337 8.05 12.38 19.46
C PRO A 337 6.62 11.84 19.55
N LEU A 338 5.62 12.73 19.52
CA LEU A 338 4.20 12.35 19.55
C LEU A 338 3.82 11.53 18.31
N ALA A 339 4.18 11.99 17.11
CA ALA A 339 3.94 11.27 15.86
C ALA A 339 4.67 9.90 15.86
N ARG A 340 5.93 9.86 16.31
CA ARG A 340 6.68 8.61 16.43
C ARG A 340 5.98 7.59 17.32
N LYS A 341 5.48 8.02 18.48
CA LYS A 341 4.74 7.17 19.43
C LYS A 341 3.44 6.65 18.83
N ALA A 342 2.70 7.52 18.16
CA ALA A 342 1.41 7.20 17.54
C ALA A 342 1.54 6.19 16.39
N PHE A 343 2.55 6.34 15.54
CA PHE A 343 2.85 5.43 14.44
C PHE A 343 3.71 4.22 14.87
N GLY A 344 4.02 4.07 16.16
CA GLY A 344 4.76 2.92 16.69
C GLY A 344 6.23 2.87 16.26
N PHE A 345 6.84 3.99 15.87
CA PHE A 345 8.26 4.06 15.53
C PHE A 345 9.09 4.04 16.81
N ARG A 346 9.74 2.90 17.06
CA ARG A 346 10.70 2.76 18.16
C ARG A 346 12.05 3.38 17.79
N ASN A 347 12.71 3.96 18.78
CA ASN A 347 14.11 4.42 18.68
C ASN A 347 15.06 3.30 18.35
#